data_e17ca38d8d26df6384403ba5e34c676c
#
_entry.id   e17ca38d8d26df6384403ba5e34c676c
#
_cell.length_a   1.000
_cell.length_b   1.000
_cell.length_c   1.000
_cell.angle_alpha   90.00
_cell.angle_beta   90.00
_cell.angle_gamma   90.00
#
_symmetry.space_group_name_H-M   'P 1'
#
loop_
_entity.id
_entity.type
_entity.pdbx_description
1 polymer ?
#
loop_
_entity_poly.entity_id
_entity_poly.type
_entity_poly.pdbx_seq_one_letter_code
_entity_poly.pdbx_strand_id
1 'polypeptide(L)'
;MFNAPRGVFLFAMKYIIMCGGTYRRWDTPRQLTRIKGEPIVARTIRLLREAGIEDIAITSDHAAFERFGVSVLHFENLFDVYGADNCSGVWCNGFYPTDEPVTYLFGDVVFSPAAIRTIIDTWTDDVMFFASAPPFAKEYRKPYAEPFGFKVVNQKHFREAIERCKKLDVEGRFNRRPIAWELWQVVSGGVLNMIDYTNYIGINDYTCDIDNPEDIRFFVTGEFL
;
A
#
# COMPACT_ATOMS: atom_id res chain seq x y z
N MET A 1 7.34 7.56 -21.75
CA MET A 1 8.63 7.55 -21.02
C MET A 1 8.88 8.95 -20.51
N PHE A 2 8.63 9.21 -19.25
CA PHE A 2 8.96 10.49 -18.62
C PHE A 2 10.39 10.41 -18.11
N ASN A 3 11.32 11.04 -18.81
CA ASN A 3 12.69 11.20 -18.35
C ASN A 3 12.71 12.24 -17.22
N ALA A 4 13.11 11.85 -16.03
CA ALA A 4 13.39 12.79 -14.96
C ALA A 4 14.46 13.80 -15.43
N PRO A 5 14.29 15.10 -15.18
CA PRO A 5 15.31 16.09 -15.46
C PRO A 5 16.57 15.78 -14.65
N ARG A 6 17.73 15.66 -15.30
CA ARG A 6 19.02 15.47 -14.63
C ARG A 6 19.29 16.68 -13.74
N GLY A 7 19.25 16.49 -12.42
CA GLY A 7 19.50 17.53 -11.44
C GLY A 7 18.42 17.70 -10.36
N VAL A 8 17.41 16.85 -10.32
CA VAL A 8 16.43 16.84 -9.22
C VAL A 8 17.13 16.29 -7.97
N PHE A 9 17.21 17.10 -6.94
CA PHE A 9 17.51 16.64 -5.58
C PHE A 9 16.58 15.47 -5.28
N LEU A 10 17.12 14.27 -5.16
CA LEU A 10 16.43 13.15 -4.56
C LEU A 10 16.21 13.54 -3.10
N PHE A 11 15.05 14.14 -2.80
CA PHE A 11 14.63 14.24 -1.41
C PHE A 11 14.69 12.82 -0.84
N ALA A 12 15.31 12.69 0.32
CA ALA A 12 15.31 11.42 1.04
C ALA A 12 13.84 11.01 1.23
N MET A 13 13.40 10.02 0.49
CA MET A 13 12.00 9.54 0.51
C MET A 13 11.90 8.46 1.57
N LYS A 14 11.04 8.68 2.56
CA LYS A 14 10.69 7.65 3.55
C LYS A 14 9.76 6.60 2.92
N TYR A 15 9.98 5.33 3.24
CA TYR A 15 9.09 4.23 2.87
C TYR A 15 8.40 3.71 4.12
N ILE A 16 7.07 3.73 4.14
CA ILE A 16 6.25 3.25 5.25
C ILE A 16 5.46 2.02 4.80
N ILE A 17 5.75 0.88 5.43
CA ILE A 17 5.02 -0.36 5.21
C ILE A 17 3.83 -0.39 6.18
N MET A 18 2.63 -0.36 5.64
CA MET A 18 1.39 -0.27 6.42
C MET A 18 1.00 -1.66 6.94
N CYS A 19 1.27 -1.92 8.21
CA CYS A 19 1.00 -3.21 8.87
C CYS A 19 -0.03 -3.10 10.01
N GLY A 20 -0.84 -2.04 10.01
CA GLY A 20 -1.96 -1.90 10.95
C GLY A 20 -3.12 -2.81 10.59
N GLY A 21 -4.03 -2.98 11.54
CA GLY A 21 -5.34 -3.57 11.32
C GLY A 21 -5.66 -4.84 12.12
N THR A 22 -6.95 -5.22 12.11
CA THR A 22 -7.44 -6.45 12.72
C THR A 22 -7.52 -7.57 11.69
N TYR A 23 -7.17 -8.78 12.09
CA TYR A 23 -6.98 -9.92 11.18
C TYR A 23 -7.97 -11.03 11.54
N ARG A 24 -9.24 -10.88 11.18
CA ARG A 24 -10.31 -11.81 11.58
C ARG A 24 -10.13 -13.27 11.14
N ARG A 25 -9.33 -13.52 10.11
CA ARG A 25 -9.09 -14.85 9.53
C ARG A 25 -7.70 -15.38 9.81
N TRP A 26 -6.93 -14.67 10.64
CA TRP A 26 -5.53 -14.96 10.90
C TRP A 26 -5.27 -14.96 12.39
N ASP A 27 -4.53 -15.92 12.89
CA ASP A 27 -4.12 -15.98 14.30
C ASP A 27 -3.06 -14.93 14.65
N THR A 28 -2.37 -14.41 13.63
CA THR A 28 -1.33 -13.38 13.74
C THR A 28 -1.48 -12.39 12.59
N PRO A 29 -0.85 -11.20 12.67
CA PRO A 29 -0.84 -10.27 11.54
C PRO A 29 -0.43 -10.95 10.24
N ARG A 30 -1.27 -10.86 9.19
CA ARG A 30 -1.04 -11.54 7.90
C ARG A 30 0.27 -11.14 7.22
N GLN A 31 0.78 -9.93 7.51
CA GLN A 31 2.10 -9.46 7.06
C GLN A 31 3.27 -10.27 7.61
N LEU A 32 3.05 -11.04 8.69
CA LEU A 32 4.02 -11.97 9.28
C LEU A 32 3.99 -13.36 8.64
N THR A 33 3.04 -13.61 7.73
CA THR A 33 2.96 -14.84 6.96
C THR A 33 4.27 -15.08 6.21
N ARG A 34 4.72 -16.33 6.22
CA ARG A 34 5.99 -16.71 5.59
C ARG A 34 5.77 -17.24 4.19
N ILE A 35 6.47 -16.62 3.25
CA ILE A 35 6.61 -17.11 1.87
C ILE A 35 8.02 -17.67 1.72
N LYS A 36 8.15 -18.96 1.41
CA LYS A 36 9.45 -19.66 1.37
C LYS A 36 10.34 -19.40 2.60
N GLY A 37 9.71 -19.35 3.78
CA GLY A 37 10.41 -19.15 5.05
C GLY A 37 10.67 -17.70 5.45
N GLU A 38 10.45 -16.72 4.59
CA GLU A 38 10.63 -15.28 4.86
C GLU A 38 9.26 -14.60 5.12
N PRO A 39 9.07 -13.85 6.22
CA PRO A 39 7.86 -13.04 6.41
C PRO A 39 7.67 -12.01 5.29
N ILE A 40 6.42 -11.74 4.88
CA ILE A 40 6.11 -10.77 3.81
C ILE A 40 6.74 -9.41 4.10
N VAL A 41 6.57 -8.90 5.31
CA VAL A 41 7.14 -7.61 5.73
C VAL A 41 8.67 -7.63 5.67
N ALA A 42 9.33 -8.71 6.08
CA ALA A 42 10.79 -8.84 6.01
C ALA A 42 11.29 -8.83 4.55
N ARG A 43 10.56 -9.51 3.67
CA ARG A 43 10.82 -9.51 2.23
C ARG A 43 10.74 -8.10 1.65
N THR A 44 9.69 -7.36 1.96
CA THR A 44 9.52 -5.98 1.48
C THR A 44 10.67 -5.09 1.97
N ILE A 45 11.05 -5.17 3.24
CA ILE A 45 12.21 -4.46 3.80
C ILE A 45 13.49 -4.83 3.07
N ARG A 46 13.74 -6.13 2.86
CA ARG A 46 14.94 -6.60 2.15
C ARG A 46 15.00 -6.06 0.71
N LEU A 47 13.89 -6.14 -0.03
CA LEU A 47 13.83 -5.63 -1.42
C LEU A 47 14.08 -4.12 -1.50
N LEU A 48 13.56 -3.34 -0.54
CA LEU A 48 13.84 -1.91 -0.44
C LEU A 48 15.33 -1.65 -0.15
N ARG A 49 15.92 -2.37 0.81
CA ARG A 49 17.34 -2.25 1.14
C ARG A 49 18.26 -2.66 -0.02
N GLU A 50 17.96 -3.73 -0.73
CA GLU A 50 18.66 -4.16 -1.94
C GLU A 50 18.60 -3.11 -3.05
N ALA A 51 17.55 -2.29 -3.07
CA ALA A 51 17.42 -1.15 -3.98
C ALA A 51 18.03 0.16 -3.43
N GLY A 52 18.74 0.11 -2.28
CA GLY A 52 19.43 1.27 -1.69
C GLY A 52 18.56 2.17 -0.82
N ILE A 53 17.36 1.74 -0.44
CA ILE A 53 16.48 2.49 0.46
C ILE A 53 16.79 2.12 1.91
N GLU A 54 17.14 3.12 2.71
CA GLU A 54 17.47 2.94 4.13
C GLU A 54 16.40 3.51 5.07
N ASP A 55 15.72 4.60 4.69
CA ASP A 55 14.66 5.21 5.51
C ASP A 55 13.34 4.45 5.36
N ILE A 56 13.24 3.36 6.12
CA ILE A 56 12.11 2.44 6.12
C ILE A 56 11.47 2.42 7.51
N ALA A 57 10.15 2.48 7.56
CA ALA A 57 9.37 2.33 8.78
C ALA A 57 8.20 1.36 8.56
N ILE A 58 7.64 0.87 9.65
CA ILE A 58 6.41 0.06 9.69
C ILE A 58 5.38 0.80 10.53
N THR A 59 4.13 0.84 10.10
CA THR A 59 3.02 1.24 11.00
C THR A 59 2.39 0.00 11.60
N SER A 60 2.44 -0.15 12.92
CA SER A 60 1.80 -1.26 13.62
C SER A 60 1.71 -1.00 15.13
N ASP A 61 0.72 -1.62 15.76
CA ASP A 61 0.59 -1.68 17.23
C ASP A 61 0.96 -3.07 17.79
N HIS A 62 1.38 -3.98 16.94
CA HIS A 62 1.72 -5.34 17.33
C HIS A 62 3.22 -5.47 17.55
N ALA A 63 3.64 -5.83 18.77
CA ALA A 63 5.06 -5.92 19.18
C ALA A 63 5.93 -6.84 18.30
N ALA A 64 5.34 -7.81 17.60
CA ALA A 64 6.09 -8.70 16.71
C ALA A 64 6.79 -7.97 15.56
N PHE A 65 6.43 -6.71 15.25
CA PHE A 65 7.08 -5.94 14.20
C PHE A 65 8.39 -5.26 14.66
N GLU A 66 8.63 -5.11 15.95
CA GLU A 66 9.85 -4.48 16.49
C GLU A 66 11.14 -5.23 16.10
N ARG A 67 11.04 -6.52 15.80
CA ARG A 67 12.18 -7.39 15.47
C ARG A 67 12.80 -7.19 14.08
N PHE A 68 12.18 -6.38 13.19
CA PHE A 68 12.62 -6.27 11.80
C PHE A 68 13.72 -5.21 11.56
N GLY A 69 14.18 -4.53 12.63
CA GLY A 69 15.30 -3.59 12.55
C GLY A 69 15.01 -2.35 11.70
N VAL A 70 13.76 -1.90 11.70
CA VAL A 70 13.27 -0.63 11.17
C VAL A 70 12.39 0.05 12.22
N SER A 71 12.17 1.35 12.10
CA SER A 71 11.30 2.09 13.01
C SER A 71 9.87 1.55 12.96
N VAL A 72 9.24 1.35 14.11
CA VAL A 72 7.81 1.06 14.21
C VAL A 72 7.10 2.34 14.64
N LEU A 73 6.17 2.79 13.82
CA LEU A 73 5.41 4.03 14.01
C LEU A 73 4.04 3.68 14.58
N HIS A 74 3.73 4.25 15.72
CA HIS A 74 2.44 4.12 16.40
C HIS A 74 1.71 5.45 16.34
N PHE A 75 0.40 5.43 16.16
CA PHE A 75 -0.44 6.63 16.24
C PHE A 75 -1.88 6.28 16.65
N GLU A 76 -2.55 7.22 17.30
CA GLU A 76 -3.82 6.99 18.00
C GLU A 76 -4.93 6.39 17.14
N ASN A 77 -4.97 6.73 15.86
CA ASN A 77 -6.03 6.30 14.95
C ASN A 77 -5.77 4.93 14.29
N LEU A 78 -4.64 4.27 14.57
CA LEU A 78 -4.31 3.02 13.89
C LEU A 78 -5.32 1.91 14.20
N PHE A 79 -5.84 1.85 15.42
CA PHE A 79 -6.86 0.88 15.83
C PHE A 79 -8.23 1.15 15.18
N ASP A 80 -8.55 2.41 14.92
CA ASP A 80 -9.82 2.79 14.30
C ASP A 80 -9.90 2.37 12.84
N VAL A 81 -8.75 2.06 12.23
CA VAL A 81 -8.68 1.62 10.82
C VAL A 81 -9.52 0.37 10.57
N TYR A 82 -9.73 -0.46 11.60
CA TYR A 82 -10.40 -1.75 11.45
C TYR A 82 -11.36 -2.06 12.60
N GLY A 83 -12.06 -1.06 13.11
CA GLY A 83 -13.04 -1.20 14.18
C GLY A 83 -13.96 -2.42 14.00
N ALA A 84 -14.43 -2.98 15.09
CA ALA A 84 -15.16 -4.25 15.16
C ALA A 84 -16.34 -4.36 14.18
N ASP A 85 -16.94 -3.22 13.82
CA ASP A 85 -18.13 -3.13 12.98
C ASP A 85 -17.86 -2.76 11.53
N ASN A 86 -16.62 -2.93 11.08
CA ASN A 86 -16.26 -2.57 9.73
C ASN A 86 -16.55 -1.12 9.37
N CYS A 87 -16.14 -0.16 10.13
CA CYS A 87 -16.34 1.23 9.81
C CYS A 87 -15.56 1.64 8.56
N SER A 88 -16.26 2.23 7.63
CA SER A 88 -15.72 2.91 6.47
C SER A 88 -14.92 4.14 6.89
N GLY A 89 -14.28 4.80 5.97
CA GLY A 89 -13.49 6.00 6.26
C GLY A 89 -12.26 5.76 7.14
N VAL A 90 -12.35 4.78 8.01
CA VAL A 90 -11.34 4.40 8.96
C VAL A 90 -10.09 3.84 8.26
N TRP A 91 -10.25 3.17 7.10
CA TRP A 91 -9.12 2.70 6.30
C TRP A 91 -8.13 3.83 5.95
N CYS A 92 -8.63 5.02 5.65
CA CYS A 92 -7.81 6.20 5.39
C CYS A 92 -6.99 6.67 6.61
N ASN A 93 -7.37 6.29 7.83
CA ASN A 93 -6.62 6.58 9.03
C ASN A 93 -5.34 5.71 9.14
N GLY A 94 -5.19 4.68 8.33
CA GLY A 94 -3.99 3.84 8.26
C GLY A 94 -2.74 4.56 7.72
N PHE A 95 -2.91 5.72 7.08
CA PHE A 95 -1.79 6.54 6.61
C PHE A 95 -1.19 7.32 7.77
N TYR A 96 0.06 7.00 8.13
CA TYR A 96 0.79 7.73 9.15
C TYR A 96 0.98 9.18 8.70
N PRO A 97 0.58 10.19 9.52
CA PRO A 97 0.71 11.59 9.15
C PRO A 97 2.18 12.02 9.10
N THR A 98 2.57 12.66 8.01
CA THR A 98 3.91 13.24 7.83
C THR A 98 3.83 14.50 6.97
N ASP A 99 4.78 15.40 7.12
CA ASP A 99 4.93 16.57 6.26
C ASP A 99 5.99 16.37 5.17
N GLU A 100 6.76 15.28 5.26
CA GLU A 100 7.82 14.93 4.32
C GLU A 100 7.30 14.01 3.21
N PRO A 101 7.96 13.98 2.04
CA PRO A 101 7.67 13.02 1.00
C PRO A 101 7.76 11.58 1.50
N VAL A 102 6.76 10.77 1.19
CA VAL A 102 6.66 9.39 1.67
C VAL A 102 6.09 8.47 0.60
N THR A 103 6.55 7.22 0.61
CA THR A 103 5.91 6.12 -0.12
C THR A 103 5.26 5.17 0.88
N TYR A 104 3.94 5.03 0.83
CA TYR A 104 3.18 4.05 1.59
C TYR A 104 3.05 2.77 0.78
N LEU A 105 3.46 1.64 1.36
CA LEU A 105 3.31 0.30 0.79
C LEU A 105 2.34 -0.51 1.63
N PHE A 106 1.42 -1.22 1.01
CA PHE A 106 0.51 -2.10 1.76
C PHE A 106 1.27 -3.34 2.22
N GLY A 107 1.22 -3.60 3.53
CA GLY A 107 2.10 -4.55 4.18
C GLY A 107 1.76 -6.02 3.93
N ASP A 108 0.57 -6.29 3.42
CA ASP A 108 0.06 -7.63 3.06
C ASP A 108 0.34 -8.02 1.59
N VAL A 109 1.03 -7.15 0.87
CA VAL A 109 1.40 -7.38 -0.53
C VAL A 109 2.75 -8.10 -0.62
N VAL A 110 2.79 -9.18 -1.38
CA VAL A 110 4.03 -9.86 -1.80
C VAL A 110 4.54 -9.19 -3.06
N PHE A 111 5.44 -8.24 -2.89
CA PHE A 111 6.02 -7.50 -4.00
C PHE A 111 7.03 -8.32 -4.79
N SER A 112 7.04 -8.17 -6.11
CA SER A 112 8.17 -8.58 -6.94
C SER A 112 9.33 -7.59 -6.84
N PRO A 113 10.57 -7.98 -7.14
CA PRO A 113 11.68 -7.04 -7.26
C PRO A 113 11.44 -5.98 -8.35
N ALA A 114 10.73 -6.34 -9.42
CA ALA A 114 10.38 -5.41 -10.50
C ALA A 114 9.35 -4.37 -10.04
N ALA A 115 8.35 -4.78 -9.26
CA ALA A 115 7.36 -3.87 -8.67
C ALA A 115 8.04 -2.84 -7.76
N ILE A 116 8.93 -3.27 -6.87
CA ILE A 116 9.67 -2.36 -5.98
C ILE A 116 10.50 -1.37 -6.80
N ARG A 117 11.21 -1.80 -7.84
CA ARG A 117 11.94 -0.89 -8.74
C ARG A 117 11.01 0.10 -9.43
N THR A 118 9.87 -0.36 -9.97
CA THR A 118 8.87 0.52 -10.59
C THR A 118 8.39 1.59 -9.61
N ILE A 119 8.12 1.21 -8.36
CA ILE A 119 7.68 2.15 -7.32
C ILE A 119 8.79 3.17 -7.00
N ILE A 120 10.04 2.71 -6.86
CA ILE A 120 11.18 3.59 -6.55
C ILE A 120 11.45 4.56 -7.70
N ASP A 121 11.50 4.06 -8.93
CA ASP A 121 11.88 4.82 -10.12
C ASP A 121 10.77 5.78 -10.61
N THR A 122 9.53 5.59 -10.17
CA THR A 122 8.43 6.48 -10.52
C THR A 122 8.64 7.85 -9.90
N TRP A 123 8.72 8.87 -10.75
CA TRP A 123 8.77 10.27 -10.34
C TRP A 123 7.36 10.86 -10.23
N THR A 124 7.14 11.71 -9.24
CA THR A 124 5.96 12.57 -9.11
C THR A 124 6.32 13.79 -8.26
N ASP A 125 5.64 14.89 -8.48
CA ASP A 125 5.65 16.11 -7.65
C ASP A 125 4.36 16.27 -6.83
N ASP A 126 3.43 15.34 -6.99
CA ASP A 126 2.14 15.34 -6.31
C ASP A 126 1.90 14.00 -5.61
N VAL A 127 0.87 13.27 -6.00
CA VAL A 127 0.52 11.94 -5.48
C VAL A 127 0.48 10.96 -6.64
N MET A 128 1.06 9.77 -6.43
CA MET A 128 1.01 8.69 -7.40
C MET A 128 0.50 7.42 -6.74
N PHE A 129 -0.37 6.70 -7.44
CA PHE A 129 -0.96 5.45 -7.02
C PHE A 129 -0.38 4.27 -7.79
N PHE A 130 -0.09 3.18 -7.07
CA PHE A 130 0.41 1.92 -7.62
C PHE A 130 -0.63 0.83 -7.42
N ALA A 131 -1.01 0.19 -8.50
CA ALA A 131 -2.07 -0.79 -8.48
C ALA A 131 -1.98 -1.75 -9.67
N SER A 132 -2.88 -2.72 -9.75
CA SER A 132 -3.08 -3.55 -10.92
C SER A 132 -4.54 -3.55 -11.32
N ALA A 133 -4.81 -3.43 -12.63
CA ALA A 133 -6.14 -3.66 -13.20
C ALA A 133 -6.52 -5.14 -13.14
N PRO A 134 -7.82 -5.49 -13.21
CA PRO A 134 -8.23 -6.87 -13.31
C PRO A 134 -7.90 -7.46 -14.70
N PRO A 135 -7.51 -8.73 -14.79
CA PRO A 135 -7.15 -9.63 -13.71
C PRO A 135 -5.73 -9.34 -13.22
N PHE A 136 -5.54 -9.18 -11.91
CA PHE A 136 -4.22 -8.95 -11.35
C PHE A 136 -3.51 -10.26 -10.95
N ALA A 137 -2.23 -10.16 -10.59
CA ALA A 137 -1.33 -11.29 -10.35
C ALA A 137 -1.26 -12.20 -11.58
N LYS A 138 -0.40 -11.86 -12.53
CA LYS A 138 -0.30 -12.38 -13.91
C LYS A 138 -0.50 -13.90 -14.03
N GLU A 139 0.09 -14.68 -13.14
CA GLU A 139 0.00 -16.15 -13.14
C GLU A 139 -1.25 -16.67 -12.44
N TYR A 140 -1.74 -15.94 -11.43
CA TYR A 140 -2.88 -16.34 -10.61
C TYR A 140 -4.21 -15.78 -11.11
N ARG A 141 -4.20 -14.63 -11.77
CA ARG A 141 -5.34 -14.00 -12.44
C ARG A 141 -6.57 -13.81 -11.55
N LYS A 142 -6.40 -13.12 -10.45
CA LYS A 142 -7.54 -12.70 -9.63
C LYS A 142 -8.46 -11.77 -10.45
N PRO A 143 -9.79 -11.95 -10.42
CA PRO A 143 -10.72 -11.26 -11.33
C PRO A 143 -11.02 -9.80 -10.95
N TYR A 144 -10.33 -9.23 -10.00
CA TYR A 144 -10.50 -7.88 -9.50
C TYR A 144 -9.20 -7.07 -9.61
N ALA A 145 -9.31 -5.77 -9.36
CA ALA A 145 -8.18 -4.86 -9.30
C ALA A 145 -7.60 -4.82 -7.89
N GLU A 146 -6.27 -4.63 -7.78
CA GLU A 146 -5.61 -4.60 -6.48
C GLU A 146 -4.71 -3.39 -6.31
N PRO A 147 -4.80 -2.66 -5.18
CA PRO A 147 -3.94 -1.56 -4.83
C PRO A 147 -2.67 -2.06 -4.12
N PHE A 148 -1.55 -1.39 -4.35
CA PHE A 148 -0.25 -1.76 -3.77
C PHE A 148 0.39 -0.66 -2.93
N GLY A 149 0.05 0.61 -3.17
CA GLY A 149 0.59 1.71 -2.40
C GLY A 149 0.42 3.09 -3.03
N PHE A 150 0.92 4.10 -2.32
CA PHE A 150 0.92 5.49 -2.76
C PHE A 150 2.30 6.10 -2.57
N LYS A 151 2.77 6.88 -3.55
CA LYS A 151 3.90 7.80 -3.40
C LYS A 151 3.32 9.21 -3.25
N VAL A 152 3.65 9.88 -2.16
CA VAL A 152 3.08 11.17 -1.77
C VAL A 152 4.20 12.18 -1.59
N VAL A 153 4.26 13.17 -2.46
CA VAL A 153 5.16 14.32 -2.38
C VAL A 153 4.38 15.53 -1.86
N ASN A 154 3.19 15.75 -2.40
CA ASN A 154 2.29 16.81 -1.97
C ASN A 154 1.42 16.34 -0.79
N GLN A 155 1.95 16.41 0.41
CA GLN A 155 1.27 15.99 1.63
C GLN A 155 -0.02 16.78 1.90
N LYS A 156 -0.05 18.06 1.52
CA LYS A 156 -1.24 18.88 1.69
C LYS A 156 -2.39 18.33 0.84
N HIS A 157 -2.14 18.10 -0.44
CA HIS A 157 -3.14 17.54 -1.36
C HIS A 157 -3.65 16.18 -0.87
N PHE A 158 -2.74 15.30 -0.45
CA PHE A 158 -3.10 13.98 0.03
C PHE A 158 -3.97 14.01 1.30
N ARG A 159 -3.63 14.86 2.28
CA ARG A 159 -4.44 15.05 3.49
C ARG A 159 -5.82 15.61 3.18
N GLU A 160 -5.91 16.62 2.31
CA GLU A 160 -7.19 17.19 1.87
C GLU A 160 -8.06 16.13 1.18
N ALA A 161 -7.45 15.26 0.37
CA ALA A 161 -8.14 14.15 -0.28
C ALA A 161 -8.64 13.09 0.73
N ILE A 162 -7.85 12.75 1.75
CA ILE A 162 -8.26 11.85 2.84
C ILE A 162 -9.48 12.42 3.58
N GLU A 163 -9.43 13.68 3.99
CA GLU A 163 -10.55 14.32 4.71
C GLU A 163 -11.80 14.42 3.82
N ARG A 164 -11.63 14.71 2.54
CA ARG A 164 -12.74 14.69 1.59
C ARG A 164 -13.30 13.29 1.40
N CYS A 165 -12.47 12.27 1.31
CA CYS A 165 -12.90 10.88 1.20
C CYS A 165 -13.74 10.47 2.43
N LYS A 166 -13.30 10.77 3.64
CA LYS A 166 -14.04 10.52 4.89
C LYS A 166 -15.40 11.22 4.88
N LYS A 167 -15.44 12.50 4.47
CA LYS A 167 -16.69 13.26 4.39
C LYS A 167 -17.66 12.63 3.38
N LEU A 168 -17.21 12.27 2.19
CA LEU A 168 -18.03 11.64 1.17
C LEU A 168 -18.58 10.28 1.61
N ASP A 169 -17.81 9.53 2.41
CA ASP A 169 -18.25 8.26 2.97
C ASP A 169 -19.38 8.46 3.99
N VAL A 170 -19.22 9.41 4.92
CA VAL A 170 -20.27 9.78 5.87
C VAL A 170 -21.56 10.27 5.16
N GLU A 171 -21.41 10.96 4.04
CA GLU A 171 -22.51 11.41 3.19
C GLU A 171 -23.15 10.29 2.34
N GLY A 172 -22.63 9.07 2.42
CA GLY A 172 -23.14 7.92 1.65
C GLY A 172 -22.93 8.05 0.14
N ARG A 173 -21.87 8.75 -0.29
CA ARG A 173 -21.61 9.02 -1.71
C ARG A 173 -20.90 7.88 -2.43
N PHE A 174 -20.38 6.89 -1.72
CA PHE A 174 -19.76 5.71 -2.28
C PHE A 174 -20.72 4.53 -2.33
N ASN A 175 -20.66 3.73 -3.41
CA ASN A 175 -21.45 2.51 -3.56
C ASN A 175 -20.97 1.38 -2.65
N ARG A 176 -19.77 1.48 -2.16
CA ARG A 176 -19.15 0.57 -1.19
C ARG A 176 -18.30 1.39 -0.24
N ARG A 177 -17.85 0.73 0.80
CA ARG A 177 -16.88 1.30 1.72
C ARG A 177 -15.60 1.74 0.98
N PRO A 178 -15.14 3.00 1.15
CA PRO A 178 -13.95 3.47 0.46
C PRO A 178 -12.68 2.76 0.94
N ILE A 179 -11.92 2.28 0.00
CA ILE A 179 -10.57 1.76 0.15
C ILE A 179 -9.62 2.56 -0.75
N ALA A 180 -8.45 2.02 -1.09
CA ALA A 180 -7.45 2.72 -1.87
C ALA A 180 -7.95 3.23 -3.24
N TRP A 181 -8.82 2.50 -3.91
CA TRP A 181 -9.37 2.90 -5.20
C TRP A 181 -10.27 4.13 -5.09
N GLU A 182 -11.14 4.18 -4.09
CA GLU A 182 -12.02 5.32 -3.86
C GLU A 182 -11.22 6.54 -3.39
N LEU A 183 -10.19 6.34 -2.55
CA LEU A 183 -9.27 7.42 -2.21
C LEU A 183 -8.56 7.96 -3.45
N TRP A 184 -8.08 7.09 -4.35
CA TRP A 184 -7.45 7.49 -5.59
C TRP A 184 -8.40 8.29 -6.50
N GLN A 185 -9.68 7.92 -6.59
CA GLN A 185 -10.68 8.72 -7.30
C GLN A 185 -10.79 10.15 -6.74
N VAL A 186 -10.72 10.30 -5.42
CA VAL A 186 -10.76 11.61 -4.77
C VAL A 186 -9.48 12.40 -5.04
N VAL A 187 -8.31 11.78 -4.92
CA VAL A 187 -7.00 12.39 -5.18
C VAL A 187 -6.91 12.85 -6.64
N SER A 188 -7.23 11.98 -7.58
CA SER A 188 -7.10 12.27 -9.02
C SER A 188 -8.21 13.16 -9.59
N GLY A 189 -9.24 13.49 -8.78
CA GLY A 189 -10.41 14.22 -9.27
C GLY A 189 -11.32 13.39 -10.19
N GLY A 190 -11.22 12.07 -10.12
CA GLY A 190 -12.01 11.14 -10.93
C GLY A 190 -13.50 11.13 -10.57
N VAL A 191 -14.28 10.45 -11.39
CA VAL A 191 -15.72 10.26 -11.15
C VAL A 191 -15.90 9.22 -10.06
N LEU A 192 -16.61 9.57 -8.97
CA LEU A 192 -16.87 8.64 -7.88
C LEU A 192 -17.60 7.39 -8.37
N ASN A 193 -17.27 6.25 -7.78
CA ASN A 193 -17.82 4.93 -8.11
C ASN A 193 -17.53 4.41 -9.54
N MET A 194 -16.66 5.10 -10.29
CA MET A 194 -16.15 4.65 -11.58
C MET A 194 -14.64 4.51 -11.50
N ILE A 195 -14.16 3.28 -11.37
CA ILE A 195 -12.71 3.05 -11.33
C ILE A 195 -12.15 3.23 -12.74
N ASP A 196 -11.25 4.22 -12.88
CA ASP A 196 -10.48 4.42 -14.09
C ASP A 196 -9.14 3.69 -13.99
N TYR A 197 -8.97 2.68 -14.82
CA TYR A 197 -7.75 1.88 -14.87
C TYR A 197 -6.65 2.48 -15.76
N THR A 198 -6.72 3.76 -16.11
CA THR A 198 -5.75 4.42 -17.00
C THR A 198 -4.86 5.45 -16.29
N ASN A 199 -5.29 5.96 -15.14
CA ASN A 199 -4.64 7.08 -14.46
C ASN A 199 -3.92 6.64 -13.16
N TYR A 200 -3.04 5.64 -13.25
CA TYR A 200 -2.19 5.17 -12.15
C TYR A 200 -0.96 4.43 -12.72
N ILE A 201 -0.01 4.06 -11.89
CA ILE A 201 1.12 3.22 -12.30
C ILE A 201 0.74 1.75 -12.18
N GLY A 202 0.56 1.09 -13.31
CA GLY A 202 0.20 -0.33 -13.38
C GLY A 202 1.40 -1.24 -13.04
N ILE A 203 1.20 -2.14 -12.08
CA ILE A 203 2.09 -3.26 -11.78
C ILE A 203 1.39 -4.52 -12.27
N ASN A 204 1.97 -5.16 -13.29
CA ASN A 204 1.33 -6.28 -13.97
C ASN A 204 2.28 -7.48 -14.03
N ASP A 205 2.61 -7.99 -12.86
CA ASP A 205 3.41 -9.19 -12.65
C ASP A 205 2.77 -10.08 -11.57
N TYR A 206 3.54 -10.89 -10.85
CA TYR A 206 3.02 -11.73 -9.77
C TYR A 206 2.82 -10.98 -8.43
N THR A 207 3.08 -9.68 -8.37
CA THR A 207 2.80 -8.88 -7.15
C THR A 207 1.33 -9.04 -6.78
N CYS A 208 1.08 -9.46 -5.55
CA CYS A 208 -0.25 -9.86 -5.10
C CYS A 208 -0.38 -9.65 -3.58
N ASP A 209 -1.55 -9.28 -3.14
CA ASP A 209 -1.94 -9.29 -1.74
C ASP A 209 -2.21 -10.70 -1.20
N ILE A 210 -2.25 -10.83 0.11
CA ILE A 210 -2.68 -12.05 0.80
C ILE A 210 -3.88 -11.71 1.69
N ASP A 211 -5.07 -12.01 1.20
CA ASP A 211 -6.31 -11.82 1.92
C ASP A 211 -6.72 -13.05 2.74
N ASN A 212 -6.43 -14.24 2.22
CA ASN A 212 -6.80 -15.49 2.82
C ASN A 212 -5.59 -16.42 2.96
N PRO A 213 -5.58 -17.35 3.93
CA PRO A 213 -4.50 -18.33 4.06
C PRO A 213 -4.25 -19.17 2.81
N GLU A 214 -5.29 -19.37 1.98
CA GLU A 214 -5.20 -20.11 0.72
C GLU A 214 -4.35 -19.40 -0.33
N ASP A 215 -4.26 -18.07 -0.29
CA ASP A 215 -3.45 -17.26 -1.23
C ASP A 215 -1.96 -17.59 -1.12
N ILE A 216 -1.52 -18.11 0.03
CA ILE A 216 -0.14 -18.53 0.26
C ILE A 216 0.29 -19.62 -0.74
N ARG A 217 -0.62 -20.53 -1.11
CA ARG A 217 -0.32 -21.64 -2.01
C ARG A 217 0.24 -21.17 -3.33
N PHE A 218 -0.22 -20.04 -3.83
CA PHE A 218 0.25 -19.43 -5.05
C PHE A 218 1.78 -19.17 -5.02
N PHE A 219 2.30 -18.67 -3.89
CA PHE A 219 3.72 -18.35 -3.74
C PHE A 219 4.60 -19.55 -3.35
N VAL A 220 3.99 -20.63 -2.83
CA VAL A 220 4.74 -21.83 -2.42
C VAL A 220 4.97 -22.78 -3.59
N THR A 221 4.00 -22.88 -4.50
CA THR A 221 4.03 -23.82 -5.63
C THR A 221 4.62 -23.24 -6.91
N GLY A 222 4.77 -21.91 -7.00
CA GLY A 222 5.26 -21.22 -8.19
C GLY A 222 6.78 -20.94 -8.17
N GLU A 223 7.35 -20.73 -9.37
CA GLU A 223 8.76 -20.35 -9.58
C GLU A 223 9.02 -18.83 -9.34
N PHE A 224 8.13 -18.16 -8.64
CA PHE A 224 8.01 -16.68 -8.66
C PHE A 224 8.95 -15.92 -7.72
N LEU A 225 9.82 -16.60 -6.98
CA LEU A 225 10.67 -15.94 -5.98
C LEU A 225 12.14 -16.28 -6.17
#